data_9848b92dc9b3eb18de6e6e6f23d567ac
#
_entry.id   9848b92dc9b3eb18de6e6e6f23d567ac
#
_cell.length_a   1.000
_cell.length_b   1.000
_cell.length_c   1.000
_cell.angle_alpha   90.00
_cell.angle_beta   90.00
_cell.angle_gamma   90.00
#
_symmetry.space_group_name_H-M   'P 1'
#
loop_
_entity.id
_entity.type
_entity.pdbx_description
1 polymer ?
#
loop_
_entity_poly.entity_id
_entity_poly.type
_entity_poly.pdbx_seq_one_letter_code
_entity_poly.pdbx_strand_id
1 'polypeptide(L)'
;PDSDYDVRFLYVHPLEWYLRVESPRDVIELPIDDELDVSGWEWRKALGLLKGANPTLIEWLDSPVVYQQDEETITALKAMVPTWFSPLRARWHYYSMAQKNFRGYLQGDEVRLKKYFYVLRPLLAVRWVEAGKGVPPMRFSELLAGSELDAALRAEIDELLERKQRAGEAEYGPRRPLLHAFIHAELARGEIPPVLPD
;
A
#
# COMPACT_ATOMS: atom_id res chain seq x y z
N PRO A 1 -12.39 -3.87 -16.43
CA PRO A 1 -11.90 -3.21 -15.23
C PRO A 1 -13.07 -2.45 -14.64
N ASP A 2 -13.76 -3.12 -13.70
CA ASP A 2 -14.91 -2.57 -12.97
C ASP A 2 -14.46 -2.21 -11.56
N SER A 3 -13.31 -1.53 -11.46
CA SER A 3 -12.77 -1.05 -10.19
C SER A 3 -13.02 0.44 -10.07
N ASP A 4 -13.36 0.87 -8.86
CA ASP A 4 -13.47 2.26 -8.46
C ASP A 4 -12.19 3.03 -8.83
N TYR A 5 -12.34 4.30 -9.21
CA TYR A 5 -11.21 5.16 -9.53
C TYR A 5 -10.69 5.83 -8.25
N ASP A 6 -9.53 5.38 -7.80
CA ASP A 6 -8.78 6.01 -6.72
C ASP A 6 -7.82 7.07 -7.28
N VAL A 7 -8.27 8.32 -7.38
CA VAL A 7 -7.45 9.41 -7.90
C VAL A 7 -6.73 10.10 -6.74
N ARG A 8 -5.40 10.15 -6.85
CA ARG A 8 -4.53 10.78 -5.85
C ARG A 8 -3.70 11.85 -6.53
N PHE A 9 -3.54 13.02 -5.88
CA PHE A 9 -2.79 14.13 -6.47
C PHE A 9 -2.03 14.94 -5.42
N LEU A 10 -0.98 15.60 -5.88
CA LEU A 10 -0.25 16.62 -5.12
C LEU A 10 -0.58 17.98 -5.68
N TYR A 11 -0.74 18.98 -4.82
CA TYR A 11 -1.09 20.34 -5.23
C TYR A 11 -0.34 21.40 -4.44
N VAL A 12 -0.28 22.60 -5.01
CA VAL A 12 0.36 23.78 -4.43
C VAL A 12 -0.69 24.86 -4.29
N HIS A 13 -0.66 25.54 -3.16
CA HIS A 13 -1.49 26.74 -2.93
C HIS A 13 -0.81 28.02 -3.44
N PRO A 14 -1.56 29.12 -3.66
CA PRO A 14 -0.98 30.45 -3.83
C PRO A 14 -0.11 30.87 -2.63
N LEU A 15 0.85 31.77 -2.86
CA LEU A 15 1.82 32.18 -1.85
C LEU A 15 1.18 32.68 -0.54
N GLU A 16 0.07 33.39 -0.64
CA GLU A 16 -0.67 33.95 0.50
C GLU A 16 -1.12 32.86 1.48
N TRP A 17 -1.38 31.67 1.00
CA TRP A 17 -1.74 30.53 1.85
C TRP A 17 -0.58 30.13 2.77
N TYR A 18 0.65 30.16 2.26
CA TYR A 18 1.87 29.79 3.02
C TYR A 18 2.28 30.85 4.02
N LEU A 19 1.81 32.08 3.87
CA LEU A 19 2.12 33.21 4.75
C LEU A 19 1.13 33.37 5.91
N ARG A 20 0.14 32.49 6.03
CA ARG A 20 -0.84 32.52 7.13
C ARG A 20 -0.21 32.12 8.44
N VAL A 21 -0.66 32.74 9.52
CA VAL A 21 -0.23 32.42 10.90
C VAL A 21 -0.81 31.08 11.33
N GLU A 22 -2.06 30.82 11.00
CA GLU A 22 -2.72 29.54 11.26
C GLU A 22 -2.45 28.55 10.14
N SER A 23 -2.23 27.29 10.50
CA SER A 23 -2.06 26.21 9.53
C SER A 23 -3.44 25.80 8.96
N PRO A 24 -3.77 26.19 7.72
CA PRO A 24 -5.02 25.79 7.10
C PRO A 24 -4.98 24.29 6.71
N ARG A 25 -6.15 23.78 6.30
CA ARG A 25 -6.26 22.37 5.86
C ARG A 25 -5.33 22.11 4.67
N ASP A 26 -4.57 21.05 4.76
CA ASP A 26 -3.53 20.63 3.80
C ASP A 26 -3.93 19.40 2.98
N VAL A 27 -5.23 19.05 2.99
CA VAL A 27 -5.82 17.92 2.27
C VAL A 27 -7.07 18.40 1.56
N ILE A 28 -7.21 18.01 0.29
CA ILE A 28 -8.44 18.09 -0.48
C ILE A 28 -9.00 16.68 -0.58
N GLU A 29 -10.26 16.51 -0.17
CA GLU A 29 -11.02 15.28 -0.29
C GLU A 29 -12.37 15.62 -0.88
N LEU A 30 -12.73 14.97 -1.96
CA LEU A 30 -14.07 15.07 -2.51
C LEU A 30 -14.98 14.03 -1.85
N PRO A 31 -16.30 14.28 -1.81
CA PRO A 31 -17.23 13.23 -1.39
C PRO A 31 -17.01 11.97 -2.24
N ILE A 32 -16.88 10.83 -1.58
CA ILE A 32 -16.73 9.54 -2.25
C ILE A 32 -18.09 9.19 -2.84
N ASP A 33 -18.12 8.85 -4.12
CA ASP A 33 -19.26 8.21 -4.77
C ASP A 33 -18.95 6.73 -5.09
N ASP A 34 -19.88 6.05 -5.76
CA ASP A 34 -19.77 4.61 -6.05
C ASP A 34 -18.61 4.26 -7.01
N GLU A 35 -18.08 5.23 -7.74
CA GLU A 35 -17.06 5.03 -8.78
C GLU A 35 -15.77 5.79 -8.56
N LEU A 36 -15.79 6.89 -7.78
CA LEU A 36 -14.69 7.84 -7.72
C LEU A 36 -14.33 8.25 -6.28
N ASP A 37 -13.09 7.98 -5.88
CA ASP A 37 -12.46 8.48 -4.66
C ASP A 37 -11.30 9.41 -5.03
N VAL A 38 -11.44 10.71 -4.75
CA VAL A 38 -10.45 11.74 -5.08
C VAL A 38 -9.89 12.36 -3.80
N SER A 39 -8.58 12.24 -3.61
CA SER A 39 -7.89 12.85 -2.49
C SER A 39 -6.55 13.43 -2.90
N GLY A 40 -6.23 14.61 -2.40
CA GLY A 40 -4.98 15.30 -2.68
C GLY A 40 -4.29 15.81 -1.44
N TRP A 41 -2.97 15.83 -1.48
CA TRP A 41 -2.12 16.37 -0.43
C TRP A 41 -1.41 17.64 -0.91
N GLU A 42 -1.40 18.64 -0.03
CA GLU A 42 -0.64 19.87 -0.23
C GLU A 42 0.88 19.54 -0.24
N TRP A 43 1.64 20.29 -1.03
CA TRP A 43 3.06 20.03 -1.29
C TRP A 43 3.92 19.95 -0.03
N ARG A 44 3.77 20.87 0.93
CA ARG A 44 4.52 20.83 2.20
C ARG A 44 4.17 19.60 3.03
N LYS A 45 2.88 19.18 3.00
CA LYS A 45 2.45 17.94 3.61
C LYS A 45 3.12 16.76 2.94
N ALA A 46 3.13 16.70 1.61
CA ALA A 46 3.80 15.63 0.87
C ALA A 46 5.29 15.54 1.21
N LEU A 47 6.00 16.67 1.25
CA LEU A 47 7.40 16.70 1.68
C LEU A 47 7.60 16.26 3.14
N GLY A 48 6.67 16.62 4.03
CA GLY A 48 6.66 16.14 5.41
C GLY A 48 6.44 14.63 5.52
N LEU A 49 5.56 14.08 4.69
CA LEU A 49 5.32 12.64 4.60
C LEU A 49 6.53 11.90 4.03
N LEU A 50 7.20 12.47 3.02
CA LEU A 50 8.44 11.90 2.48
C LEU A 50 9.54 11.86 3.55
N LYS A 51 9.78 12.98 4.25
CA LYS A 51 10.72 13.06 5.37
C LYS A 51 10.39 12.05 6.48
N GLY A 52 9.10 11.77 6.70
CA GLY A 52 8.62 10.78 7.65
C GLY A 52 8.68 9.34 7.14
N ALA A 53 9.25 9.11 5.95
CA ALA A 53 9.28 7.81 5.27
C ALA A 53 7.89 7.16 5.13
N ASN A 54 6.87 7.97 4.81
CA ASN A 54 5.50 7.50 4.69
C ASN A 54 5.33 6.60 3.45
N PRO A 55 5.03 5.29 3.59
CA PRO A 55 4.93 4.39 2.46
C PRO A 55 3.80 4.74 1.49
N THR A 56 2.70 5.31 1.97
CA THR A 56 1.56 5.68 1.12
C THR A 56 1.93 6.74 0.09
N LEU A 57 2.72 7.76 0.48
CA LEU A 57 3.22 8.74 -0.49
C LEU A 57 4.12 8.07 -1.53
N ILE A 58 5.01 7.18 -1.08
CA ILE A 58 5.94 6.48 -1.97
C ILE A 58 5.15 5.63 -2.98
N GLU A 59 4.08 4.95 -2.53
CA GLU A 59 3.17 4.19 -3.39
C GLU A 59 2.44 5.09 -4.40
N TRP A 60 2.00 6.29 -4.01
CA TRP A 60 1.39 7.23 -4.95
C TRP A 60 2.36 7.62 -6.07
N LEU A 61 3.64 7.85 -5.71
CA LEU A 61 4.68 8.19 -6.68
C LEU A 61 5.03 7.02 -7.63
N ASP A 62 4.79 5.77 -7.22
CA ASP A 62 5.01 4.56 -8.01
C ASP A 62 3.73 4.09 -8.76
N SER A 63 2.68 4.92 -8.80
CA SER A 63 1.46 4.58 -9.52
C SER A 63 1.73 4.28 -10.99
N PRO A 64 1.21 3.15 -11.53
CA PRO A 64 1.36 2.84 -12.95
C PRO A 64 0.46 3.69 -13.86
N VAL A 65 -0.53 4.38 -13.28
CA VAL A 65 -1.43 5.26 -14.03
C VAL A 65 -1.15 6.70 -13.60
N VAL A 66 -0.71 7.50 -14.54
CA VAL A 66 -0.45 8.93 -14.35
C VAL A 66 -1.35 9.71 -15.30
N TYR A 67 -2.25 10.52 -14.75
CA TYR A 67 -3.14 11.37 -15.56
C TYR A 67 -2.46 12.66 -15.99
N GLN A 68 -1.72 13.27 -15.07
CA GLN A 68 -1.00 14.51 -15.31
C GLN A 68 0.15 14.63 -14.32
N GLN A 69 1.32 15.07 -14.78
CA GLN A 69 2.44 15.41 -13.89
C GLN A 69 3.32 16.51 -14.50
N ASP A 70 3.98 17.25 -13.63
CA ASP A 70 5.15 18.05 -13.98
C ASP A 70 6.39 17.13 -13.87
N GLU A 71 6.99 16.83 -15.01
CA GLU A 71 8.06 15.84 -15.13
C GLU A 71 9.29 16.18 -14.28
N GLU A 72 9.68 17.46 -14.25
CA GLU A 72 10.86 17.91 -13.52
C GLU A 72 10.64 17.76 -12.01
N THR A 73 9.51 18.26 -11.52
CA THR A 73 9.14 18.23 -10.09
C THR A 73 9.00 16.80 -9.59
N ILE A 74 8.27 15.94 -10.32
CA ILE A 74 8.03 14.55 -9.89
C ILE A 74 9.31 13.73 -9.97
N THR A 75 10.15 13.94 -10.98
CA THR A 75 11.45 13.26 -11.07
C THR A 75 12.34 13.65 -9.89
N ALA A 76 12.41 14.93 -9.54
CA ALA A 76 13.17 15.39 -8.37
C ALA A 76 12.62 14.78 -7.06
N LEU A 77 11.30 14.74 -6.90
CA LEU A 77 10.67 14.14 -5.71
C LEU A 77 10.97 12.63 -5.60
N LYS A 78 10.86 11.89 -6.71
CA LYS A 78 11.20 10.46 -6.76
C LYS A 78 12.68 10.20 -6.44
N ALA A 79 13.58 11.05 -6.92
CA ALA A 79 15.02 10.94 -6.64
C ALA A 79 15.35 11.10 -5.14
N MET A 80 14.49 11.76 -4.37
CA MET A 80 14.66 11.90 -2.92
C MET A 80 14.22 10.65 -2.13
N VAL A 81 13.37 9.80 -2.71
CA VAL A 81 12.80 8.63 -2.00
C VAL A 81 13.87 7.73 -1.37
N PRO A 82 14.96 7.32 -2.06
CA PRO A 82 15.98 6.47 -1.46
C PRO A 82 16.66 7.07 -0.24
N THR A 83 16.79 8.41 -0.20
CA THR A 83 17.42 9.12 0.93
C THR A 83 16.54 9.13 2.18
N TRP A 84 15.22 9.17 2.00
CA TRP A 84 14.26 9.28 3.09
C TRP A 84 13.53 7.98 3.42
N PHE A 85 13.74 6.93 2.63
CA PHE A 85 13.13 5.64 2.90
C PHE A 85 13.74 5.00 4.15
N SER A 86 12.91 4.73 5.15
CA SER A 86 13.29 4.01 6.36
C SER A 86 12.72 2.58 6.29
N PRO A 87 13.58 1.56 6.14
CA PRO A 87 13.15 0.15 6.19
C PRO A 87 12.41 -0.18 7.49
N LEU A 88 12.86 0.33 8.62
CA LEU A 88 12.21 0.09 9.91
C LEU A 88 10.78 0.64 9.95
N ARG A 89 10.59 1.89 9.52
CA ARG A 89 9.25 2.53 9.49
C ARG A 89 8.33 1.88 8.49
N ALA A 90 8.82 1.60 7.29
CA ALA A 90 8.06 0.91 6.25
C ALA A 90 7.61 -0.48 6.72
N ARG A 91 8.51 -1.25 7.32
CA ARG A 91 8.22 -2.56 7.90
C ARG A 91 7.08 -2.49 8.93
N TRP A 92 7.14 -1.56 9.89
CA TRP A 92 6.11 -1.40 10.91
C TRP A 92 4.77 -0.93 10.33
N HIS A 93 4.80 -0.06 9.34
CA HIS A 93 3.60 0.38 8.63
C HIS A 93 2.87 -0.80 7.96
N TYR A 94 3.59 -1.58 7.15
CA TYR A 94 3.00 -2.72 6.45
C TYR A 94 2.57 -3.83 7.43
N TYR A 95 3.35 -4.10 8.46
CA TYR A 95 2.97 -5.09 9.48
C TYR A 95 1.67 -4.70 10.19
N SER A 96 1.58 -3.45 10.64
CA SER A 96 0.37 -2.93 11.30
C SER A 96 -0.85 -2.95 10.38
N MET A 97 -0.65 -2.62 9.12
CA MET A 97 -1.69 -2.69 8.09
C MET A 97 -2.19 -4.13 7.90
N ALA A 98 -1.28 -5.10 7.76
CA ALA A 98 -1.62 -6.51 7.63
C ALA A 98 -2.42 -7.01 8.84
N GLN A 99 -1.94 -6.71 10.05
CA GLN A 99 -2.60 -7.10 11.30
C GLN A 99 -4.01 -6.51 11.42
N LYS A 100 -4.18 -5.20 11.12
CA LYS A 100 -5.47 -4.53 11.13
C LYS A 100 -6.43 -5.17 10.12
N ASN A 101 -5.98 -5.39 8.90
CA ASN A 101 -6.79 -5.97 7.83
C ASN A 101 -7.17 -7.43 8.12
N PHE A 102 -6.25 -8.22 8.66
CA PHE A 102 -6.53 -9.58 9.07
C PHE A 102 -7.63 -9.63 10.15
N ARG A 103 -7.52 -8.79 11.19
CA ARG A 103 -8.53 -8.71 12.25
C ARG A 103 -9.87 -8.18 11.74
N GLY A 104 -9.86 -7.27 10.78
CA GLY A 104 -11.09 -6.64 10.27
C GLY A 104 -11.85 -7.49 9.25
N TYR A 105 -11.15 -8.33 8.48
CA TYR A 105 -11.76 -8.93 7.29
C TYR A 105 -11.73 -10.45 7.21
N LEU A 106 -10.80 -11.14 7.90
CA LEU A 106 -10.56 -12.55 7.70
C LEU A 106 -10.87 -13.42 8.93
N GLN A 107 -11.78 -12.98 9.81
CA GLN A 107 -12.14 -13.71 11.03
C GLN A 107 -13.37 -14.61 10.87
N GLY A 108 -14.23 -14.38 9.89
CA GLY A 108 -15.43 -15.17 9.62
C GLY A 108 -15.13 -16.54 8.99
N ASP A 109 -16.04 -17.49 9.01
CA ASP A 109 -15.92 -18.78 8.29
C ASP A 109 -16.06 -18.58 6.78
N GLU A 110 -16.86 -17.60 6.37
CA GLU A 110 -16.92 -17.07 5.03
C GLU A 110 -16.29 -15.66 5.02
N VAL A 111 -15.45 -15.41 4.03
CA VAL A 111 -14.71 -14.15 3.88
C VAL A 111 -14.83 -13.62 2.46
N ARG A 112 -14.76 -12.31 2.32
CA ARG A 112 -14.60 -11.68 1.01
C ARG A 112 -13.22 -12.02 0.44
N LEU A 113 -13.17 -12.76 -0.68
CA LEU A 113 -11.92 -13.30 -1.21
C LEU A 113 -10.91 -12.22 -1.57
N LYS A 114 -11.36 -11.07 -2.09
CA LYS A 114 -10.46 -9.94 -2.38
C LYS A 114 -9.71 -9.42 -1.13
N LYS A 115 -10.27 -9.63 0.08
CA LYS A 115 -9.65 -9.15 1.32
C LYS A 115 -8.39 -9.92 1.71
N TYR A 116 -8.16 -11.10 1.13
CA TYR A 116 -6.86 -11.77 1.24
C TYR A 116 -5.73 -10.89 0.70
N PHE A 117 -5.92 -10.21 -0.44
CA PHE A 117 -4.88 -9.32 -0.99
C PHE A 117 -4.57 -8.11 -0.10
N TYR A 118 -5.55 -7.65 0.69
CA TYR A 118 -5.33 -6.56 1.65
C TYR A 118 -4.44 -6.98 2.83
N VAL A 119 -4.30 -8.30 3.07
CA VAL A 119 -3.42 -8.86 4.09
C VAL A 119 -2.11 -9.39 3.47
N LEU A 120 -2.19 -10.11 2.35
CA LEU A 120 -1.03 -10.68 1.68
C LEU A 120 -0.06 -9.61 1.17
N ARG A 121 -0.58 -8.56 0.51
CA ARG A 121 0.26 -7.48 -0.02
C ARG A 121 1.15 -6.85 1.05
N PRO A 122 0.63 -6.35 2.17
CA PRO A 122 1.50 -5.80 3.21
C PRO A 122 2.40 -6.83 3.88
N LEU A 123 2.01 -8.11 4.04
CA LEU A 123 2.93 -9.14 4.55
C LEU A 123 4.10 -9.41 3.61
N LEU A 124 3.84 -9.47 2.30
CA LEU A 124 4.91 -9.60 1.31
C LEU A 124 5.81 -8.36 1.26
N ALA A 125 5.24 -7.16 1.47
CA ALA A 125 6.02 -5.93 1.61
C ALA A 125 6.91 -5.94 2.85
N VAL A 126 6.46 -6.49 3.98
CA VAL A 126 7.30 -6.73 5.17
C VAL A 126 8.50 -7.61 4.81
N ARG A 127 8.27 -8.76 4.16
CA ARG A 127 9.34 -9.67 3.74
C ARG A 127 10.32 -9.00 2.77
N TRP A 128 9.80 -8.19 1.85
CA TRP A 128 10.61 -7.44 0.89
C TRP A 128 11.59 -6.49 1.60
N VAL A 129 11.08 -5.71 2.55
CA VAL A 129 11.89 -4.76 3.34
C VAL A 129 12.91 -5.50 4.20
N GLU A 130 12.50 -6.57 4.88
CA GLU A 130 13.36 -7.39 5.72
C GLU A 130 14.48 -8.10 4.93
N ALA A 131 14.22 -8.39 3.66
CA ALA A 131 15.21 -8.93 2.73
C ALA A 131 16.18 -7.86 2.17
N GLY A 132 16.07 -6.60 2.61
CA GLY A 132 16.94 -5.52 2.16
C GLY A 132 16.74 -5.08 0.71
N LYS A 133 15.59 -5.37 0.11
CA LYS A 133 15.28 -5.06 -1.30
C LYS A 133 14.86 -3.60 -1.54
N GLY A 134 14.92 -2.75 -0.50
CA GLY A 134 14.52 -1.35 -0.59
C GLY A 134 13.02 -1.15 -0.59
N VAL A 135 12.55 -0.15 -1.35
CA VAL A 135 11.13 0.19 -1.45
C VAL A 135 10.32 -0.95 -2.07
N PRO A 136 9.26 -1.45 -1.40
CA PRO A 136 8.39 -2.46 -2.01
C PRO A 136 7.65 -1.90 -3.23
N PRO A 137 7.56 -2.64 -4.34
CA PRO A 137 6.84 -2.19 -5.53
C PRO A 137 5.33 -2.06 -5.25
N MET A 138 4.68 -1.10 -5.89
CA MET A 138 3.24 -0.91 -5.78
C MET A 138 2.48 -2.07 -6.42
N ARG A 139 2.97 -2.59 -7.54
CA ARG A 139 2.32 -3.69 -8.26
C ARG A 139 2.46 -5.00 -7.51
N PHE A 140 1.31 -5.63 -7.20
CA PHE A 140 1.28 -6.90 -6.49
C PHE A 140 2.01 -8.03 -7.25
N SER A 141 1.94 -8.04 -8.58
CA SER A 141 2.64 -9.02 -9.42
C SER A 141 4.17 -8.96 -9.26
N GLU A 142 4.74 -7.76 -9.17
CA GLU A 142 6.17 -7.55 -8.96
C GLU A 142 6.58 -7.97 -7.54
N LEU A 143 5.79 -7.59 -6.55
CA LEU A 143 5.98 -7.98 -5.16
C LEU A 143 5.94 -9.50 -4.99
N LEU A 144 4.96 -10.14 -5.62
CA LEU A 144 4.79 -11.60 -5.61
C LEU A 144 5.93 -12.31 -6.35
N ALA A 145 6.38 -11.79 -7.49
CA ALA A 145 7.51 -12.35 -8.24
C ALA A 145 8.84 -12.26 -7.47
N GLY A 146 9.02 -11.20 -6.68
CA GLY A 146 10.20 -11.02 -5.84
C GLY A 146 10.13 -11.73 -4.48
N SER A 147 9.05 -12.46 -4.17
CA SER A 147 8.86 -13.16 -2.91
C SER A 147 9.14 -14.66 -3.05
N GLU A 148 9.88 -15.22 -2.09
CA GLU A 148 10.11 -16.66 -2.00
C GLU A 148 8.91 -17.30 -1.27
N LEU A 149 8.06 -17.97 -2.04
CA LEU A 149 6.88 -18.71 -1.55
C LEU A 149 6.97 -20.14 -2.01
N ASP A 150 6.43 -21.07 -1.20
CA ASP A 150 6.28 -22.44 -1.66
C ASP A 150 5.28 -22.55 -2.82
N ALA A 151 5.42 -23.61 -3.61
CA ALA A 151 4.66 -23.76 -4.85
C ALA A 151 3.14 -23.88 -4.61
N ALA A 152 2.73 -24.50 -3.50
CA ALA A 152 1.31 -24.68 -3.17
C ALA A 152 0.67 -23.34 -2.77
N LEU A 153 1.35 -22.57 -1.92
CA LEU A 153 0.90 -21.23 -1.53
C LEU A 153 0.83 -20.29 -2.74
N ARG A 154 1.85 -20.36 -3.61
CA ARG A 154 1.87 -19.56 -4.85
C ARG A 154 0.70 -19.90 -5.76
N ALA A 155 0.41 -21.18 -5.98
CA ALA A 155 -0.70 -21.62 -6.80
C ALA A 155 -2.07 -21.17 -6.25
N GLU A 156 -2.24 -21.18 -4.92
CA GLU A 156 -3.48 -20.69 -4.29
C GLU A 156 -3.65 -19.18 -4.42
N ILE A 157 -2.57 -18.41 -4.36
CA ILE A 157 -2.60 -16.97 -4.62
C ILE A 157 -2.94 -16.68 -6.08
N ASP A 158 -2.34 -17.40 -7.02
CA ASP A 158 -2.59 -17.24 -8.45
C ASP A 158 -4.04 -17.59 -8.80
N GLU A 159 -4.63 -18.67 -8.21
CA GLU A 159 -6.05 -18.99 -8.33
C GLU A 159 -6.96 -17.83 -7.85
N LEU A 160 -6.63 -17.24 -6.68
CA LEU A 160 -7.40 -16.09 -6.18
C LEU A 160 -7.30 -14.86 -7.10
N LEU A 161 -6.13 -14.62 -7.71
CA LEU A 161 -5.96 -13.54 -8.68
C LEU A 161 -6.84 -13.76 -9.92
N GLU A 162 -6.89 -14.99 -10.44
CA GLU A 162 -7.76 -15.32 -11.56
C GLU A 162 -9.25 -15.15 -11.20
N ARG A 163 -9.65 -15.59 -10.01
CA ARG A 163 -11.03 -15.43 -9.52
C ARG A 163 -11.40 -13.96 -9.39
N LYS A 164 -10.52 -13.14 -8.80
CA LYS A 164 -10.73 -11.69 -8.71
C LYS A 164 -10.97 -11.04 -10.07
N GLN A 165 -10.27 -11.50 -11.12
CA GLN A 165 -10.43 -10.97 -12.47
C GLN A 165 -11.78 -11.37 -13.11
N ARG A 166 -12.34 -12.54 -12.77
CA ARG A 166 -13.56 -13.09 -13.37
C ARG A 166 -14.86 -12.70 -12.65
N ALA A 167 -14.82 -12.68 -11.31
CA ALA A 167 -16.04 -12.63 -10.48
C ALA A 167 -16.35 -11.25 -9.88
N GLY A 168 -15.53 -10.24 -10.15
CA GLY A 168 -15.73 -8.90 -9.59
C GLY A 168 -15.42 -8.82 -8.06
N GLU A 169 -15.83 -7.70 -7.45
CA GLU A 169 -15.39 -7.30 -6.11
C GLU A 169 -16.12 -7.97 -4.94
N ALA A 170 -17.29 -8.56 -5.16
CA ALA A 170 -18.21 -8.97 -4.09
C ALA A 170 -18.15 -10.47 -3.74
N GLU A 171 -17.23 -11.24 -4.31
CA GLU A 171 -17.18 -12.69 -4.11
C GLU A 171 -16.80 -13.07 -2.68
N TYR A 172 -17.71 -13.83 -2.02
CA TYR A 172 -17.46 -14.49 -0.74
C TYR A 172 -17.10 -15.96 -0.97
N GLY A 173 -16.37 -16.54 -0.05
CA GLY A 173 -16.04 -17.96 -0.04
C GLY A 173 -15.51 -18.42 1.31
N PRO A 174 -15.39 -19.74 1.49
CA PRO A 174 -14.86 -20.30 2.71
C PRO A 174 -13.42 -19.85 2.94
N ARG A 175 -13.00 -19.86 4.20
CA ARG A 175 -11.60 -19.63 4.56
C ARG A 175 -10.69 -20.54 3.75
N ARG A 176 -9.56 -20.02 3.34
CA ARG A 176 -8.49 -20.74 2.66
C ARG A 176 -7.45 -21.19 3.70
N PRO A 177 -7.42 -22.48 4.10
CA PRO A 177 -6.58 -22.92 5.22
C PRO A 177 -5.09 -22.65 5.02
N LEU A 178 -4.58 -22.84 3.81
CA LEU A 178 -3.16 -22.63 3.49
C LEU A 178 -2.79 -21.14 3.60
N LEU A 179 -3.64 -20.24 3.07
CA LEU A 179 -3.44 -18.78 3.19
C LEU A 179 -3.54 -18.34 4.65
N HIS A 180 -4.48 -18.87 5.42
CA HIS A 180 -4.59 -18.56 6.85
C HIS A 180 -3.36 -19.01 7.62
N ALA A 181 -2.87 -20.24 7.37
CA ALA A 181 -1.66 -20.75 8.00
C ALA A 181 -0.45 -19.85 7.71
N PHE A 182 -0.28 -19.44 6.45
CA PHE A 182 0.77 -18.49 6.05
C PHE A 182 0.62 -17.15 6.77
N ILE A 183 -0.59 -16.55 6.76
CA ILE A 183 -0.85 -15.26 7.40
C ILE A 183 -0.54 -15.32 8.90
N HIS A 184 -1.01 -16.36 9.59
CA HIS A 184 -0.72 -16.54 11.02
C HIS A 184 0.78 -16.68 11.29
N ALA A 185 1.49 -17.48 10.50
CA ALA A 185 2.93 -17.63 10.62
C ALA A 185 3.67 -16.29 10.42
N GLU A 186 3.31 -15.52 9.39
CA GLU A 186 3.92 -14.23 9.11
C GLU A 186 3.58 -13.17 10.17
N LEU A 187 2.36 -13.15 10.69
CA LEU A 187 1.99 -12.22 11.77
C LEU A 187 2.75 -12.58 13.07
N ALA A 188 2.87 -13.87 13.42
CA ALA A 188 3.64 -14.30 14.59
C ALA A 188 5.14 -13.98 14.42
N ARG A 189 5.72 -14.29 13.24
CA ARG A 189 7.11 -13.95 12.92
C ARG A 189 7.36 -12.45 12.99
N GLY A 190 6.39 -11.67 12.53
CA GLY A 190 6.48 -10.22 12.46
C GLY A 190 6.39 -9.48 13.81
N GLU A 191 6.04 -10.14 14.91
CA GLU A 191 5.99 -9.50 16.23
C GLU A 191 7.38 -9.05 16.70
N ILE A 192 8.43 -9.80 16.32
CA ILE A 192 9.82 -9.48 16.65
C ILE A 192 10.54 -9.12 15.36
N PRO A 193 10.79 -7.83 15.10
CA PRO A 193 11.46 -7.43 13.88
C PRO A 193 12.96 -7.80 13.91
N PRO A 194 13.56 -8.09 12.76
CA PRO A 194 15.01 -8.10 12.64
C PRO A 194 15.58 -6.68 12.86
N VAL A 195 16.88 -6.60 13.06
CA VAL A 195 17.55 -5.29 13.11
C VAL A 195 17.54 -4.69 11.71
N LEU A 196 16.84 -3.58 11.56
CA LEU A 196 16.74 -2.82 10.31
C LEU A 196 17.29 -1.41 10.51
N PRO A 197 17.89 -0.79 9.49
CA PRO A 197 18.27 0.62 9.54
C PRO A 197 17.02 1.50 9.61
N ASP A 198 17.15 2.63 10.31
CA ASP A 198 16.11 3.68 10.35
C ASP A 198 16.28 4.68 9.20
#